data_ce142cb94f2ea4031b023b9cf65eb915
#
_entry.id   ce142cb94f2ea4031b023b9cf65eb915
#
_cell.length_a   1.000
_cell.length_b   1.000
_cell.length_c   1.000
_cell.angle_alpha   90.00
_cell.angle_beta   90.00
_cell.angle_gamma   90.00
#
_symmetry.space_group_name_H-M   'P 1'
#
loop_
_entity.id
_entity.type
_entity.pdbx_description
1 polymer ?
#
loop_
_entity_poly.entity_id
_entity_poly.type
_entity_poly.pdbx_seq_one_letter_code
_entity_poly.pdbx_strand_id
1 'polypeptide(L)'
;MKNNSILRSAQIFLLLGLAALASIATAQDLDPTRYENTILGFEAIDAKSQPAEGAILLTGSSSIARWNDQAEAALAPLSVIPRGFGGSVMGDVLHYLDRVALTYKPRAILIYEGDNDTWYKLSEEKIIGQFEEIVARVHKVLPQTRVYALSVKPSVARESVWPAAQQVSARMHAIAKSDSLVHYIDVASPFLKSDGSVMTDIFVEDGLHLNDKGNAIWGRAIKAGLMKIEGQFE
;
A
#
# COMPACT_ATOMS: atom_id res chain seq x y z
N MET A 1 42.90 -5.47 -79.93
CA MET A 1 43.36 -6.12 -78.69
C MET A 1 43.22 -5.10 -77.55
N LYS A 2 42.15 -5.09 -76.81
CA LYS A 2 41.92 -4.20 -75.68
C LYS A 2 41.31 -5.02 -74.51
N ASN A 3 42.13 -5.18 -73.47
CA ASN A 3 41.70 -5.79 -72.20
C ASN A 3 40.85 -4.80 -71.46
N ASN A 4 39.64 -5.21 -71.08
CA ASN A 4 38.81 -4.48 -70.08
C ASN A 4 38.80 -5.31 -68.80
N SER A 5 39.47 -4.80 -67.78
CA SER A 5 39.40 -5.30 -66.43
C SER A 5 38.19 -4.61 -65.71
N ILE A 6 37.24 -5.42 -65.27
CA ILE A 6 36.09 -4.96 -64.51
C ILE A 6 36.51 -5.03 -63.04
N LEU A 7 36.66 -3.85 -62.41
CA LEU A 7 36.78 -3.70 -60.98
C LEU A 7 35.37 -3.90 -60.33
N ARG A 8 35.20 -4.94 -59.51
CA ARG A 8 34.05 -5.12 -58.65
C ARG A 8 34.33 -4.44 -57.32
N SER A 9 33.64 -3.32 -57.07
CA SER A 9 33.61 -2.65 -55.75
C SER A 9 32.72 -3.44 -54.82
N ALA A 10 33.31 -4.02 -53.76
CA ALA A 10 32.57 -4.62 -52.66
C ALA A 10 32.18 -3.50 -51.68
N GLN A 11 30.89 -3.22 -51.60
CA GLN A 11 30.33 -2.36 -50.54
C GLN A 11 30.16 -3.19 -49.28
N ILE A 12 30.93 -2.89 -48.23
CA ILE A 12 30.79 -3.43 -46.91
C ILE A 12 29.72 -2.59 -46.20
N PHE A 13 28.53 -3.16 -45.98
CA PHE A 13 27.52 -2.57 -45.11
C PHE A 13 27.89 -2.82 -43.64
N LEU A 14 28.35 -1.78 -42.98
CA LEU A 14 28.56 -1.76 -41.51
C LEU A 14 27.21 -1.60 -40.82
N LEU A 15 26.60 -2.68 -40.35
CA LEU A 15 25.44 -2.68 -39.49
C LEU A 15 25.86 -2.21 -38.07
N LEU A 16 25.67 -0.93 -37.78
CA LEU A 16 25.72 -0.39 -36.42
C LEU A 16 24.47 -0.87 -35.66
N GLY A 17 24.65 -1.94 -34.90
CA GLY A 17 23.65 -2.35 -33.92
C GLY A 17 23.58 -1.33 -32.78
N LEU A 18 22.52 -0.52 -32.74
CA LEU A 18 22.19 0.28 -31.57
C LEU A 18 21.71 -0.67 -30.46
N ALA A 19 22.60 -1.02 -29.54
CA ALA A 19 22.20 -1.65 -28.28
C ALA A 19 21.48 -0.58 -27.43
N ALA A 20 20.15 -0.64 -27.35
CA ALA A 20 19.37 0.12 -26.42
C ALA A 20 19.72 -0.39 -25.00
N LEU A 21 20.55 0.36 -24.28
CA LEU A 21 20.74 0.19 -22.85
C LEU A 21 19.43 0.58 -22.18
N ALA A 22 18.59 -0.41 -21.89
CA ALA A 22 17.48 -0.23 -20.99
C ALA A 22 18.08 0.12 -19.61
N SER A 23 17.94 1.38 -19.20
CA SER A 23 18.24 1.79 -17.84
C SER A 23 17.30 1.02 -16.91
N ILE A 24 17.81 0.00 -16.23
CA ILE A 24 17.12 -0.62 -15.12
C ILE A 24 17.09 0.45 -14.03
N ALA A 25 15.95 1.10 -13.88
CA ALA A 25 15.70 1.95 -12.73
C ALA A 25 15.76 1.05 -11.50
N THR A 26 16.85 1.12 -10.74
CA THR A 26 16.97 0.41 -9.46
C THR A 26 15.94 0.97 -8.51
N ALA A 27 15.17 0.07 -7.87
CA ALA A 27 14.29 0.44 -6.78
C ALA A 27 15.12 1.19 -5.72
N GLN A 28 14.61 2.33 -5.25
CA GLN A 28 15.30 3.14 -4.26
C GLN A 28 15.35 2.35 -2.95
N ASP A 29 16.55 2.10 -2.43
CA ASP A 29 16.71 1.57 -1.07
C ASP A 29 16.31 2.67 -0.08
N LEU A 30 15.15 2.46 0.54
CA LEU A 30 14.63 3.39 1.55
C LEU A 30 15.25 3.07 2.91
N ASP A 31 15.71 4.11 3.62
CA ASP A 31 16.18 3.95 4.99
C ASP A 31 15.04 3.41 5.88
N PRO A 32 15.16 2.21 6.44
CA PRO A 32 14.12 1.62 7.26
C PRO A 32 13.88 2.37 8.56
N THR A 33 14.82 3.21 9.01
CA THR A 33 14.72 3.95 10.28
C THR A 33 14.12 5.36 10.12
N ARG A 34 13.75 5.76 8.91
CA ARG A 34 13.27 7.12 8.59
C ARG A 34 12.01 7.56 9.36
N TYR A 35 11.27 6.63 9.94
CA TYR A 35 10.07 6.91 10.73
C TYR A 35 10.27 6.79 12.25
N GLU A 36 11.51 6.62 12.73
CA GLU A 36 11.80 6.44 14.15
C GLU A 36 11.15 7.52 15.03
N ASN A 37 11.25 8.80 14.65
CA ASN A 37 10.63 9.89 15.40
C ASN A 37 9.10 9.82 15.41
N THR A 38 8.47 9.33 14.36
CA THR A 38 7.02 9.16 14.30
C THR A 38 6.58 8.06 15.25
N ILE A 39 7.30 6.94 15.26
CA ILE A 39 7.01 5.81 16.15
C ILE A 39 7.24 6.20 17.62
N LEU A 40 8.32 6.89 17.93
CA LEU A 40 8.56 7.47 19.27
C LEU A 40 7.43 8.42 19.68
N GLY A 41 6.86 9.16 18.72
CA GLY A 41 5.68 10.00 18.96
C GLY A 41 4.44 9.20 19.39
N PHE A 42 4.18 8.06 18.76
CA PHE A 42 3.09 7.16 19.19
C PHE A 42 3.35 6.60 20.58
N GLU A 43 4.55 6.12 20.86
CA GLU A 43 4.94 5.61 22.18
C GLU A 43 4.81 6.67 23.28
N ALA A 44 5.14 7.94 22.99
CA ALA A 44 4.99 9.04 23.93
C ALA A 44 3.51 9.40 24.22
N ILE A 45 2.61 9.19 23.25
CA ILE A 45 1.17 9.32 23.44
C ILE A 45 0.69 8.17 24.33
N ASP A 46 1.07 6.94 24.03
CA ASP A 46 0.65 5.73 24.74
C ASP A 46 1.15 5.69 26.18
N ALA A 47 2.34 6.25 26.45
CA ALA A 47 2.86 6.40 27.80
C ALA A 47 1.94 7.25 28.70
N LYS A 48 1.10 8.11 28.12
CA LYS A 48 0.12 8.94 28.84
C LYS A 48 -1.24 8.27 28.94
N SER A 49 -1.63 7.51 27.92
CA SER A 49 -2.92 6.83 27.82
C SER A 49 -2.78 5.61 26.92
N GLN A 50 -2.49 4.48 27.54
CA GLN A 50 -2.34 3.21 26.82
C GLN A 50 -3.67 2.80 26.19
N PRO A 51 -3.73 2.54 24.88
CA PRO A 51 -4.93 2.00 24.23
C PRO A 51 -5.32 0.63 24.80
N ALA A 52 -6.63 0.34 24.80
CA ALA A 52 -7.13 -0.94 25.27
C ALA A 52 -6.69 -2.08 24.33
N GLU A 53 -6.32 -3.23 24.91
CA GLU A 53 -6.08 -4.46 24.15
C GLU A 53 -7.37 -4.91 23.43
N GLY A 54 -7.19 -5.62 22.30
CA GLY A 54 -8.32 -6.19 21.56
C GLY A 54 -9.03 -5.20 20.60
N ALA A 55 -8.58 -3.94 20.49
CA ALA A 55 -9.08 -3.02 19.48
C ALA A 55 -8.56 -3.40 18.08
N ILE A 56 -9.06 -2.73 17.05
CA ILE A 56 -8.57 -2.85 15.67
C ILE A 56 -7.45 -1.83 15.45
N LEU A 57 -6.25 -2.27 15.15
CA LEU A 57 -5.16 -1.38 14.80
C LEU A 57 -5.26 -0.97 13.33
N LEU A 58 -5.13 0.32 13.05
CA LEU A 58 -5.09 0.88 11.69
C LEU A 58 -3.69 1.40 11.43
N THR A 59 -2.98 0.85 10.43
CA THR A 59 -1.63 1.31 10.08
C THR A 59 -1.45 1.43 8.57
N GLY A 60 -0.36 2.07 8.17
CA GLY A 60 -0.02 2.32 6.77
C GLY A 60 0.22 3.79 6.47
N SER A 61 0.22 4.12 5.19
CA SER A 61 0.76 5.38 4.69
C SER A 61 -0.15 6.60 4.89
N SER A 62 0.11 7.65 4.11
CA SER A 62 -0.49 8.98 4.32
C SER A 62 -2.01 9.02 4.34
N SER A 63 -2.70 8.09 3.66
CA SER A 63 -4.17 8.02 3.72
C SER A 63 -4.68 7.61 5.10
N ILE A 64 -3.96 6.75 5.82
CA ILE A 64 -4.27 6.44 7.23
C ILE A 64 -3.78 7.57 8.13
N ALA A 65 -2.55 8.06 7.96
CA ALA A 65 -1.97 9.10 8.79
C ALA A 65 -2.83 10.38 8.84
N ARG A 66 -3.34 10.82 7.69
CA ARG A 66 -4.24 11.98 7.58
C ARG A 66 -5.65 11.71 8.14
N TRP A 67 -5.96 10.45 8.35
CA TRP A 67 -7.26 10.02 8.88
C TRP A 67 -7.20 9.63 10.37
N ASN A 68 -6.01 9.62 10.99
CA ASN A 68 -5.82 9.22 12.38
C ASN A 68 -6.82 9.90 13.34
N ASP A 69 -7.03 11.22 13.22
CA ASP A 69 -7.93 11.98 14.09
C ASP A 69 -9.43 11.78 13.79
N GLN A 70 -9.77 11.17 12.64
CA GLN A 70 -11.15 10.97 12.18
C GLN A 70 -11.60 9.51 12.28
N ALA A 71 -10.65 8.58 12.35
CA ALA A 71 -10.90 7.15 12.20
C ALA A 71 -11.86 6.61 13.27
N GLU A 72 -11.68 7.02 14.52
CA GLU A 72 -12.54 6.57 15.64
C GLU A 72 -14.00 6.95 15.39
N ALA A 73 -14.28 8.21 15.07
CA ALA A 73 -15.64 8.67 14.80
C ALA A 73 -16.23 8.02 13.53
N ALA A 74 -15.41 7.89 12.48
CA ALA A 74 -15.84 7.32 11.20
C ALA A 74 -16.17 5.82 11.30
N LEU A 75 -15.45 5.09 12.15
CA LEU A 75 -15.59 3.64 12.30
C LEU A 75 -16.48 3.23 13.48
N ALA A 76 -16.95 4.17 14.33
CA ALA A 76 -17.84 3.83 15.43
C ALA A 76 -19.01 2.92 14.96
N PRO A 77 -19.41 1.87 15.72
CA PRO A 77 -19.02 1.57 17.09
C PRO A 77 -17.69 0.83 17.26
N LEU A 78 -16.93 0.54 16.19
CA LEU A 78 -15.70 -0.23 16.27
C LEU A 78 -14.63 0.48 17.09
N SER A 79 -14.04 -0.23 18.04
CA SER A 79 -12.90 0.26 18.84
C SER A 79 -11.63 0.18 18.00
N VAL A 80 -11.01 1.32 17.69
CA VAL A 80 -9.84 1.39 16.79
C VAL A 80 -8.65 2.12 17.41
N ILE A 81 -7.44 1.76 16.99
CA ILE A 81 -6.17 2.41 17.36
C ILE A 81 -5.52 2.93 16.08
N PRO A 82 -5.63 4.22 15.75
CA PRO A 82 -4.99 4.80 14.56
C PRO A 82 -3.48 4.96 14.76
N ARG A 83 -2.68 4.37 13.87
CA ARG A 83 -1.21 4.42 13.86
C ARG A 83 -0.67 4.52 12.43
N GLY A 84 -1.30 5.36 11.60
CA GLY A 84 -0.79 5.67 10.26
C GLY A 84 0.40 6.62 10.33
N PHE A 85 1.38 6.42 9.42
CA PHE A 85 2.57 7.28 9.30
C PHE A 85 2.83 7.60 7.82
N GLY A 86 2.73 8.89 7.49
CA GLY A 86 2.65 9.38 6.11
C GLY A 86 3.88 9.10 5.27
N GLY A 87 3.69 8.59 4.05
CA GLY A 87 4.77 8.32 3.10
C GLY A 87 5.41 6.94 3.25
N SER A 88 4.90 6.09 4.16
CA SER A 88 5.40 4.73 4.37
C SER A 88 5.13 3.82 3.18
N VAL A 89 5.88 2.75 3.13
CA VAL A 89 5.74 1.59 2.22
C VAL A 89 5.57 0.31 3.06
N MET A 90 5.21 -0.80 2.44
CA MET A 90 5.00 -2.08 3.13
C MET A 90 6.19 -2.49 4.01
N GLY A 91 7.42 -2.22 3.54
CA GLY A 91 8.65 -2.49 4.28
C GLY A 91 8.80 -1.68 5.57
N ASP A 92 8.23 -0.48 5.64
CA ASP A 92 8.26 0.33 6.87
C ASP A 92 7.31 -0.23 7.92
N VAL A 93 6.10 -0.65 7.49
CA VAL A 93 5.16 -1.35 8.39
C VAL A 93 5.79 -2.63 8.92
N LEU A 94 6.47 -3.40 8.07
CA LEU A 94 7.19 -4.61 8.47
C LEU A 94 8.31 -4.31 9.47
N HIS A 95 9.11 -3.26 9.23
CA HIS A 95 10.22 -2.85 10.11
C HIS A 95 9.74 -2.48 11.51
N TYR A 96 8.66 -1.71 11.60
CA TYR A 96 8.13 -1.22 12.87
C TYR A 96 7.00 -2.09 13.44
N LEU A 97 6.70 -3.26 12.87
CA LEU A 97 5.54 -4.08 13.18
C LEU A 97 5.34 -4.34 14.68
N ASP A 98 6.43 -4.65 15.38
CA ASP A 98 6.37 -4.95 16.82
C ASP A 98 5.92 -3.74 17.63
N ARG A 99 6.37 -2.54 17.25
CA ARG A 99 6.14 -1.28 17.95
C ARG A 99 4.85 -0.59 17.52
N VAL A 100 4.51 -0.67 16.21
CA VAL A 100 3.34 0.02 15.66
C VAL A 100 2.07 -0.81 15.74
N ALA A 101 2.18 -2.14 15.91
CA ALA A 101 1.04 -3.02 15.88
C ALA A 101 1.02 -4.08 17.01
N LEU A 102 2.03 -4.95 17.11
CA LEU A 102 1.96 -6.12 17.97
C LEU A 102 1.91 -5.77 19.47
N THR A 103 2.55 -4.67 19.86
CA THR A 103 2.55 -4.16 21.26
C THR A 103 1.14 -3.92 21.82
N TYR A 104 0.15 -3.61 20.94
CA TYR A 104 -1.23 -3.34 21.34
C TYR A 104 -2.09 -4.61 21.49
N LYS A 105 -1.58 -5.78 21.14
CA LYS A 105 -2.32 -7.05 21.10
C LYS A 105 -3.71 -6.88 20.45
N PRO A 106 -3.78 -6.34 19.22
CA PRO A 106 -5.05 -6.06 18.57
C PRO A 106 -5.73 -7.37 18.16
N ARG A 107 -7.08 -7.37 18.14
CA ARG A 107 -7.86 -8.48 17.55
C ARG A 107 -7.81 -8.47 16.02
N ALA A 108 -7.52 -7.32 15.42
CA ALA A 108 -7.36 -7.16 13.98
C ALA A 108 -6.37 -6.03 13.67
N ILE A 109 -5.65 -6.16 12.56
CA ILE A 109 -4.74 -5.15 12.02
C ILE A 109 -5.21 -4.82 10.62
N LEU A 110 -5.52 -3.54 10.35
CA LEU A 110 -5.84 -3.04 9.02
C LEU A 110 -4.62 -2.31 8.46
N ILE A 111 -4.21 -2.69 7.24
CA ILE A 111 -3.00 -2.19 6.58
C ILE A 111 -3.38 -1.54 5.25
N TYR A 112 -2.92 -0.31 5.05
CA TYR A 112 -2.98 0.40 3.77
C TYR A 112 -1.58 0.74 3.29
N GLU A 113 -1.06 -0.07 2.38
CA GLU A 113 0.21 0.13 1.68
C GLU A 113 0.11 -0.32 0.21
N GLY A 114 1.15 -0.07 -0.58
CA GLY A 114 1.21 -0.37 -2.01
C GLY A 114 1.16 0.88 -2.90
N ASP A 115 0.61 2.00 -2.42
CA ASP A 115 0.52 3.27 -3.16
C ASP A 115 1.92 3.90 -3.35
N ASN A 116 2.65 4.11 -2.26
CA ASN A 116 4.02 4.62 -2.32
C ASN A 116 5.00 3.57 -2.83
N ASP A 117 4.79 2.30 -2.51
CA ASP A 117 5.59 1.18 -3.00
C ASP A 117 5.66 1.18 -4.53
N THR A 118 4.50 1.24 -5.19
CA THR A 118 4.41 1.29 -6.66
C THR A 118 4.95 2.58 -7.24
N TRP A 119 4.78 3.71 -6.53
CA TRP A 119 5.37 4.99 -6.93
C TRP A 119 6.90 4.96 -6.88
N TYR A 120 7.50 4.35 -5.86
CA TYR A 120 8.94 4.12 -5.76
C TYR A 120 9.42 2.97 -6.64
N LYS A 121 8.51 2.39 -7.45
CA LYS A 121 8.81 1.29 -8.39
C LYS A 121 9.40 0.06 -7.70
N LEU A 122 8.97 -0.21 -6.48
CA LEU A 122 9.25 -1.49 -5.85
C LEU A 122 8.52 -2.59 -6.63
N SER A 123 9.15 -3.76 -6.77
CA SER A 123 8.53 -4.86 -7.51
C SER A 123 7.34 -5.43 -6.74
N GLU A 124 6.37 -5.99 -7.47
CA GLU A 124 5.21 -6.67 -6.89
C GLU A 124 5.65 -7.77 -5.92
N GLU A 125 6.67 -8.57 -6.30
CA GLU A 125 7.20 -9.65 -5.47
C GLU A 125 7.76 -9.13 -4.14
N LYS A 126 8.45 -7.97 -4.15
CA LYS A 126 8.98 -7.36 -2.93
C LYS A 126 7.85 -6.90 -2.03
N ILE A 127 6.85 -6.21 -2.57
CA ILE A 127 5.72 -5.68 -1.80
C ILE A 127 4.91 -6.83 -1.18
N ILE A 128 4.60 -7.84 -1.99
CA ILE A 128 3.82 -9.00 -1.55
C ILE A 128 4.60 -9.87 -0.56
N GLY A 129 5.89 -10.11 -0.80
CA GLY A 129 6.73 -10.83 0.15
C GLY A 129 6.81 -10.16 1.52
N GLN A 130 6.87 -8.83 1.57
CA GLN A 130 6.81 -8.06 2.81
C GLN A 130 5.44 -8.17 3.50
N PHE A 131 4.33 -8.15 2.73
CA PHE A 131 2.99 -8.38 3.28
C PHE A 131 2.85 -9.78 3.87
N GLU A 132 3.30 -10.82 3.16
CA GLU A 132 3.30 -12.20 3.64
C GLU A 132 4.15 -12.37 4.91
N GLU A 133 5.29 -11.69 5.01
CA GLU A 133 6.12 -11.67 6.22
C GLU A 133 5.41 -10.99 7.39
N ILE A 134 4.70 -9.87 7.15
CA ILE A 134 3.85 -9.22 8.17
C ILE A 134 2.82 -10.22 8.70
N VAL A 135 2.07 -10.87 7.81
CA VAL A 135 1.04 -11.87 8.18
C VAL A 135 1.66 -13.00 9.01
N ALA A 136 2.78 -13.56 8.56
CA ALA A 136 3.47 -14.64 9.26
C ALA A 136 3.94 -14.21 10.66
N ARG A 137 4.50 -12.99 10.80
CA ARG A 137 4.93 -12.45 12.10
C ARG A 137 3.76 -12.17 13.03
N VAL A 138 2.67 -11.61 12.50
CA VAL A 138 1.43 -11.39 13.27
C VAL A 138 0.93 -12.73 13.82
N HIS A 139 0.74 -13.73 12.98
CA HIS A 139 0.19 -15.04 13.42
C HIS A 139 1.15 -15.83 14.33
N LYS A 140 2.46 -15.61 14.23
CA LYS A 140 3.43 -16.19 15.16
C LYS A 140 3.26 -15.66 16.58
N VAL A 141 2.96 -14.38 16.74
CA VAL A 141 2.87 -13.70 18.05
C VAL A 141 1.42 -13.67 18.55
N LEU A 142 0.49 -13.42 17.66
CA LEU A 142 -0.95 -13.24 17.90
C LEU A 142 -1.75 -14.16 16.96
N PRO A 143 -1.83 -15.47 17.23
CA PRO A 143 -2.30 -16.46 16.26
C PRO A 143 -3.79 -16.36 15.91
N GLN A 144 -4.56 -15.51 16.57
CA GLN A 144 -5.98 -15.27 16.27
C GLN A 144 -6.26 -13.87 15.71
N THR A 145 -5.23 -13.02 15.58
CA THR A 145 -5.38 -11.67 15.05
C THR A 145 -5.64 -11.71 13.56
N ARG A 146 -6.75 -11.10 13.12
CA ARG A 146 -7.09 -10.96 11.70
C ARG A 146 -6.28 -9.84 11.07
N VAL A 147 -5.84 -10.05 9.82
CA VAL A 147 -5.13 -9.03 9.03
C VAL A 147 -6.02 -8.59 7.88
N TYR A 148 -6.31 -7.31 7.79
CA TYR A 148 -7.09 -6.70 6.72
C TYR A 148 -6.18 -5.93 5.78
N ALA A 149 -6.06 -6.37 4.53
CA ALA A 149 -5.41 -5.61 3.47
C ALA A 149 -6.43 -4.73 2.76
N LEU A 150 -6.17 -3.44 2.65
CA LEU A 150 -6.95 -2.55 1.80
C LEU A 150 -6.42 -2.60 0.36
N SER A 151 -7.31 -2.55 -0.64
CA SER A 151 -6.85 -2.27 -2.00
C SER A 151 -6.13 -0.92 -2.06
N VAL A 152 -5.14 -0.81 -2.94
CA VAL A 152 -4.56 0.50 -3.25
C VAL A 152 -5.63 1.36 -3.92
N LYS A 153 -5.87 2.57 -3.42
CA LYS A 153 -6.84 3.48 -4.02
C LYS A 153 -6.30 4.10 -5.31
N PRO A 154 -7.12 4.30 -6.35
CA PRO A 154 -6.72 5.10 -7.49
C PRO A 154 -6.56 6.58 -7.09
N SER A 155 -5.72 7.31 -7.80
CA SER A 155 -5.60 8.77 -7.67
C SER A 155 -5.11 9.41 -8.95
N VAL A 156 -5.44 10.68 -9.16
CA VAL A 156 -5.01 11.45 -10.34
C VAL A 156 -3.48 11.53 -10.40
N ALA A 157 -2.84 11.78 -9.25
CA ALA A 157 -1.38 11.93 -9.16
C ALA A 157 -0.61 10.60 -9.40
N ARG A 158 -1.26 9.45 -9.29
CA ARG A 158 -0.65 8.11 -9.41
C ARG A 158 -1.16 7.32 -10.62
N GLU A 159 -1.83 7.97 -11.58
CA GLU A 159 -2.39 7.31 -12.77
C GLU A 159 -1.34 6.46 -13.52
N SER A 160 -0.10 6.95 -13.63
CA SER A 160 0.98 6.25 -14.33
C SER A 160 1.40 4.92 -13.68
N VAL A 161 1.17 4.73 -12.40
CA VAL A 161 1.50 3.50 -11.67
C VAL A 161 0.24 2.71 -11.25
N TRP A 162 -0.94 3.18 -11.65
CA TRP A 162 -2.21 2.52 -11.33
C TRP A 162 -2.28 1.04 -11.76
N PRO A 163 -1.80 0.63 -12.94
CA PRO A 163 -1.78 -0.79 -13.30
C PRO A 163 -0.96 -1.66 -12.34
N ALA A 164 0.19 -1.17 -11.87
CA ALA A 164 1.00 -1.89 -10.88
C ALA A 164 0.29 -1.97 -9.51
N ALA A 165 -0.36 -0.89 -9.07
CA ALA A 165 -1.16 -0.85 -7.84
C ALA A 165 -2.34 -1.83 -7.88
N GLN A 166 -2.98 -2.01 -9.04
CA GLN A 166 -4.03 -3.01 -9.24
C GLN A 166 -3.48 -4.44 -9.13
N GLN A 167 -2.28 -4.72 -9.65
CA GLN A 167 -1.63 -6.03 -9.52
C GLN A 167 -1.32 -6.35 -8.06
N VAL A 168 -0.72 -5.42 -7.31
CA VAL A 168 -0.49 -5.56 -5.86
C VAL A 168 -1.80 -5.86 -5.12
N SER A 169 -2.86 -5.09 -5.40
CA SER A 169 -4.19 -5.30 -4.80
C SER A 169 -4.77 -6.68 -5.11
N ALA A 170 -4.63 -7.13 -6.36
CA ALA A 170 -5.09 -8.46 -6.77
C ALA A 170 -4.34 -9.59 -6.05
N ARG A 171 -3.02 -9.43 -5.83
CA ARG A 171 -2.22 -10.41 -5.08
C ARG A 171 -2.60 -10.45 -3.60
N MET A 172 -2.78 -9.30 -2.95
CA MET A 172 -3.28 -9.24 -1.56
C MET A 172 -4.68 -9.90 -1.45
N HIS A 173 -5.55 -9.67 -2.43
CA HIS A 173 -6.86 -10.34 -2.48
C HIS A 173 -6.74 -11.87 -2.65
N ALA A 174 -5.78 -12.34 -3.45
CA ALA A 174 -5.52 -13.78 -3.60
C ALA A 174 -5.05 -14.43 -2.30
N ILE A 175 -4.17 -13.75 -1.53
CA ILE A 175 -3.74 -14.21 -0.21
C ILE A 175 -4.95 -14.30 0.74
N ALA A 176 -5.80 -13.28 0.77
CA ALA A 176 -7.01 -13.28 1.60
C ALA A 176 -7.99 -14.42 1.26
N LYS A 177 -7.96 -14.97 0.04
CA LYS A 177 -8.76 -16.16 -0.34
C LYS A 177 -8.16 -17.47 0.15
N SER A 178 -6.87 -17.51 0.43
CA SER A 178 -6.15 -18.72 0.84
C SER A 178 -5.91 -18.82 2.35
N ASP A 179 -6.09 -17.73 3.10
CA ASP A 179 -5.91 -17.66 4.54
C ASP A 179 -7.17 -17.09 5.21
N SER A 180 -7.79 -17.86 6.10
CA SER A 180 -9.03 -17.50 6.79
C SER A 180 -8.89 -16.33 7.78
N LEU A 181 -7.67 -15.99 8.19
CA LEU A 181 -7.37 -14.85 9.06
C LEU A 181 -6.89 -13.63 8.30
N VAL A 182 -6.76 -13.73 6.97
CA VAL A 182 -6.45 -12.58 6.10
C VAL A 182 -7.70 -12.17 5.34
N HIS A 183 -8.03 -10.89 5.39
CA HIS A 183 -9.21 -10.33 4.75
C HIS A 183 -8.82 -9.20 3.80
N TYR A 184 -9.62 -8.98 2.78
CA TYR A 184 -9.41 -7.92 1.80
C TYR A 184 -10.62 -6.99 1.78
N ILE A 185 -10.37 -5.69 1.82
CA ILE A 185 -11.40 -4.66 1.69
C ILE A 185 -11.11 -3.83 0.43
N ASP A 186 -12.04 -3.87 -0.51
CA ASP A 186 -11.99 -3.04 -1.71
C ASP A 186 -12.40 -1.59 -1.36
N VAL A 187 -11.40 -0.72 -1.33
CA VAL A 187 -11.57 0.73 -1.19
C VAL A 187 -11.33 1.47 -2.51
N ALA A 188 -10.91 0.75 -3.56
CA ALA A 188 -10.61 1.34 -4.87
C ALA A 188 -11.87 1.54 -5.72
N SER A 189 -12.71 0.51 -5.85
CA SER A 189 -13.92 0.57 -6.68
C SER A 189 -14.85 1.74 -6.32
N PRO A 190 -15.06 2.11 -5.03
CA PRO A 190 -15.87 3.27 -4.68
C PRO A 190 -15.34 4.63 -5.17
N PHE A 191 -14.10 4.71 -5.62
CA PHE A 191 -13.48 5.93 -6.16
C PHE A 191 -13.53 6.02 -7.69
N LEU A 192 -14.08 4.98 -8.34
CA LEU A 192 -14.23 4.94 -9.78
C LEU A 192 -15.64 5.37 -10.20
N LYS A 193 -15.73 6.07 -11.32
CA LYS A 193 -16.98 6.35 -12.03
C LYS A 193 -17.45 5.11 -12.79
N SER A 194 -18.67 5.16 -13.34
CA SER A 194 -19.25 4.06 -14.12
C SER A 194 -18.47 3.71 -15.40
N ASP A 195 -17.70 4.67 -15.92
CA ASP A 195 -16.81 4.46 -17.07
C ASP A 195 -15.42 3.93 -16.68
N GLY A 196 -15.18 3.66 -15.39
CA GLY A 196 -13.90 3.20 -14.84
C GLY A 196 -12.87 4.31 -14.60
N SER A 197 -13.16 5.55 -14.92
CA SER A 197 -12.27 6.67 -14.63
C SER A 197 -12.31 7.05 -13.16
N VAL A 198 -11.21 7.62 -12.65
CA VAL A 198 -11.10 8.08 -11.27
C VAL A 198 -11.97 9.32 -11.05
N MET A 199 -12.70 9.36 -9.93
CA MET A 199 -13.38 10.59 -9.49
C MET A 199 -12.32 11.63 -9.14
N THR A 200 -12.44 12.87 -9.69
CA THR A 200 -11.43 13.92 -9.50
C THR A 200 -11.76 14.88 -8.35
N ASP A 201 -13.00 14.92 -7.93
CA ASP A 201 -13.54 15.85 -6.91
C ASP A 201 -13.46 15.29 -5.47
N ILE A 202 -12.74 14.21 -5.27
CA ILE A 202 -12.54 13.52 -3.98
C ILE A 202 -11.14 13.73 -3.40
N PHE A 203 -10.29 14.51 -4.04
CA PHE A 203 -8.93 14.80 -3.63
C PHE A 203 -8.77 16.28 -3.25
N VAL A 204 -7.76 16.58 -2.44
CA VAL A 204 -7.24 17.93 -2.29
C VAL A 204 -6.41 18.30 -3.53
N GLU A 205 -5.85 19.50 -3.59
CA GLU A 205 -5.16 20.05 -4.77
C GLU A 205 -4.04 19.16 -5.33
N ASP A 206 -3.43 18.32 -4.49
CA ASP A 206 -2.34 17.44 -4.91
C ASP A 206 -2.80 16.23 -5.76
N GLY A 207 -4.11 16.02 -5.90
CA GLY A 207 -4.69 14.92 -6.67
C GLY A 207 -4.39 13.52 -6.14
N LEU A 208 -3.88 13.42 -4.90
CA LEU A 208 -3.47 12.19 -4.22
C LEU A 208 -4.23 11.95 -2.91
N HIS A 209 -4.20 12.94 -2.03
CA HIS A 209 -4.79 12.83 -0.70
C HIS A 209 -6.28 13.19 -0.73
N LEU A 210 -7.06 12.45 0.06
CA LEU A 210 -8.51 12.60 0.08
C LEU A 210 -8.93 13.91 0.77
N ASN A 211 -9.93 14.57 0.20
CA ASN A 211 -10.69 15.62 0.87
C ASN A 211 -11.83 15.00 1.71
N ASP A 212 -12.69 15.82 2.30
CA ASP A 212 -13.79 15.35 3.15
C ASP A 212 -14.74 14.39 2.43
N LYS A 213 -15.05 14.65 1.15
CA LYS A 213 -15.87 13.76 0.31
C LYS A 213 -15.18 12.41 0.11
N GLY A 214 -13.89 12.43 -0.23
CA GLY A 214 -13.08 11.23 -0.39
C GLY A 214 -12.96 10.44 0.91
N ASN A 215 -12.71 11.12 2.04
CA ASN A 215 -12.63 10.50 3.37
C ASN A 215 -13.98 9.87 3.79
N ALA A 216 -15.11 10.49 3.43
CA ALA A 216 -16.43 9.90 3.69
C ALA A 216 -16.67 8.62 2.89
N ILE A 217 -16.22 8.53 1.63
CA ILE A 217 -16.28 7.30 0.82
C ILE A 217 -15.35 6.24 1.40
N TRP A 218 -14.11 6.61 1.71
CA TRP A 218 -13.09 5.79 2.33
C TRP A 218 -13.59 5.14 3.63
N GLY A 219 -14.06 5.95 4.56
CA GLY A 219 -14.57 5.50 5.86
C GLY A 219 -15.75 4.54 5.73
N ARG A 220 -16.71 4.82 4.82
CA ARG A 220 -17.84 3.90 4.57
C ARG A 220 -17.39 2.55 4.05
N ALA A 221 -16.44 2.52 3.11
CA ALA A 221 -15.94 1.27 2.54
C ALA A 221 -15.22 0.42 3.60
N ILE A 222 -14.33 1.04 4.37
CA ILE A 222 -13.60 0.38 5.46
C ILE A 222 -14.57 -0.13 6.52
N LYS A 223 -15.49 0.72 7.00
CA LYS A 223 -16.48 0.35 8.00
C LYS A 223 -17.33 -0.83 7.53
N ALA A 224 -17.84 -0.78 6.31
CA ALA A 224 -18.64 -1.86 5.74
C ALA A 224 -17.86 -3.18 5.65
N GLY A 225 -16.57 -3.12 5.33
CA GLY A 225 -15.69 -4.29 5.30
C GLY A 225 -15.45 -4.87 6.69
N LEU A 226 -15.05 -4.04 7.64
CA LEU A 226 -14.76 -4.46 9.03
C LEU A 226 -16.01 -4.99 9.74
N MET A 227 -17.16 -4.32 9.61
CA MET A 227 -18.40 -4.69 10.30
C MET A 227 -18.89 -6.10 9.97
N LYS A 228 -18.49 -6.69 8.85
CA LYS A 228 -18.86 -8.07 8.48
C LYS A 228 -18.39 -9.11 9.50
N ILE A 229 -17.28 -8.82 10.17
CA ILE A 229 -16.66 -9.73 11.15
C ILE A 229 -16.48 -9.03 12.49
N GLU A 230 -15.91 -7.84 12.49
CA GLU A 230 -15.51 -7.15 13.73
C GLU A 230 -16.70 -6.61 14.53
N GLY A 231 -17.83 -6.32 13.89
CA GLY A 231 -19.02 -5.78 14.57
C GLY A 231 -19.62 -6.69 15.64
N GLN A 232 -19.29 -7.98 15.64
CA GLN A 232 -19.75 -8.92 16.70
C GLN A 232 -18.95 -8.81 18.01
N PHE A 233 -17.86 -8.05 18.00
CA PHE A 233 -16.95 -7.91 19.16
C PHE A 233 -17.09 -6.56 19.88
N GLU A 234 -18.06 -5.72 19.47
CA GLU A 234 -18.36 -4.42 20.08
C GLU A 234 -19.54 -4.46 21.05
#